data_2d7676411e8e7e741a5caed92c6133c4
#
_entry.id   2d7676411e8e7e741a5caed92c6133c4
#
_cell.length_a   1.000
_cell.length_b   1.000
_cell.length_c   1.000
_cell.angle_alpha   90.00
_cell.angle_beta   90.00
_cell.angle_gamma   90.00
#
_symmetry.space_group_name_H-M   'P 1'
#
loop_
_entity.id
_entity.type
_entity.pdbx_description
1 polymer ?
#
loop_
_entity_poly.entity_id
_entity_poly.type
_entity_poly.pdbx_seq_one_letter_code
_entity_poly.pdbx_strand_id
1 'polypeptide(L)'
;MIGPPWLAHVASEEAILCVERIAWREGKLDHEPIPMDYSVIPGCTYCNPQVAAVGFTERALKEKGLKKGTDYEVGKFPFSALGKAIASAHTEGFVKIIRGLPRGEVLGAHIMGDQATELIAELSLARRLEACTRRRWRPRAASSTRKCVRL
;
A
#
# COMPACT_ATOMS: atom_id res chain seq x y z
N MET A 1 -10.40 -24.26 0.57
CA MET A 1 -9.21 -23.38 0.60
C MET A 1 -9.49 -22.22 -0.34
N ILE A 2 -9.51 -21.01 0.18
CA ILE A 2 -9.69 -19.79 -0.62
C ILE A 2 -8.33 -19.51 -1.26
N GLY A 3 -8.25 -18.89 -2.41
CA GLY A 3 -6.98 -18.65 -3.14
C GLY A 3 -5.97 -17.78 -2.40
N PRO A 4 -4.84 -17.40 -3.05
CA PRO A 4 -3.84 -16.52 -2.46
C PRO A 4 -4.42 -15.12 -2.14
N PRO A 5 -3.79 -14.37 -1.19
CA PRO A 5 -2.50 -14.65 -0.56
C PRO A 5 -2.61 -15.61 0.64
N TRP A 6 -1.69 -16.60 0.71
CA TRP A 6 -1.66 -17.58 1.80
C TRP A 6 -0.89 -17.03 3.00
N LEU A 7 -1.48 -16.08 3.70
CA LEU A 7 -0.90 -15.40 4.85
C LEU A 7 -1.78 -15.64 6.09
N ALA A 8 -1.16 -15.91 7.23
CA ALA A 8 -1.86 -16.27 8.47
C ALA A 8 -2.85 -15.17 8.91
N HIS A 9 -2.44 -13.90 8.88
CA HIS A 9 -3.30 -12.77 9.25
C HIS A 9 -4.45 -12.57 8.26
N VAL A 10 -4.24 -12.86 6.97
CA VAL A 10 -5.32 -12.80 5.96
C VAL A 10 -6.33 -13.90 6.23
N ALA A 11 -5.88 -15.13 6.49
CA ALA A 11 -6.77 -16.24 6.78
C ALA A 11 -7.62 -16.02 8.06
N SER A 12 -7.04 -15.38 9.07
CA SER A 12 -7.76 -15.01 10.30
C SER A 12 -8.87 -14.01 10.01
N GLU A 13 -8.59 -12.97 9.23
CA GLU A 13 -9.56 -11.95 8.86
C GLU A 13 -10.66 -12.50 7.95
N GLU A 14 -10.30 -13.35 6.97
CA GLU A 14 -11.26 -14.07 6.13
C GLU A 14 -12.21 -14.95 6.94
N ALA A 15 -11.70 -15.62 7.97
CA ALA A 15 -12.53 -16.45 8.87
C ALA A 15 -13.52 -15.59 9.67
N ILE A 16 -13.09 -14.46 10.22
CA ILE A 16 -13.96 -13.51 10.92
C ILE A 16 -15.05 -13.01 9.98
N LEU A 17 -14.69 -12.48 8.82
CA LEU A 17 -15.64 -12.00 7.82
C LEU A 17 -16.63 -13.08 7.36
N CYS A 18 -16.18 -14.32 7.25
CA CYS A 18 -17.06 -15.44 6.91
C CYS A 18 -18.15 -15.64 7.97
N VAL A 19 -17.77 -15.67 9.26
CA VAL A 19 -18.72 -15.84 10.37
C VAL A 19 -19.66 -14.63 10.49
N GLU A 20 -19.14 -13.41 10.37
CA GLU A 20 -19.94 -12.19 10.37
C GLU A 20 -20.96 -12.17 9.24
N ARG A 21 -20.58 -12.60 8.03
CA ARG A 21 -21.50 -12.68 6.90
C ARG A 21 -22.59 -13.75 7.09
N ILE A 22 -22.28 -14.88 7.72
CA ILE A 22 -23.27 -15.87 8.12
C ILE A 22 -24.23 -15.25 9.13
N ALA A 23 -23.73 -14.61 10.18
CA ALA A 23 -24.55 -13.97 11.22
C ALA A 23 -25.45 -12.86 10.63
N TRP A 24 -24.95 -12.07 9.69
CA TRP A 24 -25.75 -11.06 8.99
C TRP A 24 -26.90 -11.71 8.18
N ARG A 25 -26.62 -12.76 7.43
CA ARG A 25 -27.65 -13.50 6.68
C ARG A 25 -28.72 -14.12 7.57
N GLU A 26 -28.35 -14.52 8.78
CA GLU A 26 -29.24 -15.03 9.80
C GLU A 26 -29.99 -13.91 10.58
N GLY A 27 -29.82 -12.65 10.18
CA GLY A 27 -30.45 -11.50 10.85
C GLY A 27 -29.94 -11.20 12.26
N LYS A 28 -28.70 -11.66 12.57
CA LYS A 28 -28.04 -11.45 13.88
C LYS A 28 -27.10 -10.26 13.91
N LEU A 29 -26.87 -9.62 12.76
CA LEU A 29 -26.10 -8.37 12.61
C LEU A 29 -26.94 -7.33 11.87
N ASP A 30 -26.86 -6.09 12.31
CA ASP A 30 -27.65 -4.96 11.78
C ASP A 30 -27.11 -4.41 10.45
N HIS A 31 -25.90 -4.82 10.06
CA HIS A 31 -25.26 -4.32 8.83
C HIS A 31 -24.50 -5.44 8.10
N GLU A 32 -24.37 -5.30 6.79
CA GLU A 32 -23.55 -6.19 5.99
C GLU A 32 -22.06 -5.95 6.27
N PRO A 33 -21.28 -7.00 6.59
CA PRO A 33 -19.84 -6.87 6.78
C PRO A 33 -19.14 -6.38 5.51
N ILE A 34 -18.19 -5.44 5.69
CA ILE A 34 -17.42 -4.86 4.59
C ILE A 34 -16.44 -5.92 4.06
N PRO A 35 -16.45 -6.22 2.75
CA PRO A 35 -15.50 -7.17 2.17
C PRO A 35 -14.05 -6.73 2.40
N MET A 36 -13.15 -7.71 2.57
CA MET A 36 -11.72 -7.46 2.67
C MET A 36 -11.18 -6.83 1.38
N ASP A 37 -10.40 -5.77 1.52
CA ASP A 37 -9.67 -5.16 0.40
C ASP A 37 -8.27 -5.80 0.28
N TYR A 38 -8.15 -6.78 -0.59
CA TYR A 38 -6.88 -7.47 -0.85
C TYR A 38 -5.80 -6.56 -1.46
N SER A 39 -6.17 -5.39 -1.97
CA SER A 39 -5.22 -4.47 -2.59
C SER A 39 -4.35 -3.73 -1.58
N VAL A 40 -4.73 -3.71 -0.31
CA VAL A 40 -4.01 -3.02 0.78
C VAL A 40 -3.28 -3.97 1.73
N ILE A 41 -3.28 -5.27 1.44
CA ILE A 41 -2.57 -6.27 2.25
C ILE A 41 -1.07 -6.18 1.95
N PRO A 42 -0.21 -5.89 2.95
CA PRO A 42 1.23 -5.90 2.75
C PRO A 42 1.77 -7.32 2.69
N GLY A 43 2.71 -7.55 1.78
CA GLY A 43 3.52 -8.77 1.73
C GLY A 43 4.92 -8.49 2.25
N CYS A 44 5.39 -9.30 3.22
CA CYS A 44 6.70 -9.15 3.85
C CYS A 44 7.52 -10.43 3.72
N THR A 45 8.80 -10.29 3.36
CA THR A 45 9.78 -11.38 3.36
C THR A 45 10.87 -11.04 4.36
N TYR A 46 10.96 -11.88 5.41
CA TYR A 46 11.91 -11.73 6.52
C TYR A 46 13.26 -12.36 6.16
N CYS A 47 13.98 -11.71 5.26
CA CYS A 47 15.33 -12.05 4.83
C CYS A 47 16.30 -10.90 5.12
N ASN A 48 17.56 -11.02 4.73
CA ASN A 48 18.53 -9.92 4.83
C ASN A 48 19.14 -9.64 3.44
N PRO A 49 18.91 -8.43 2.88
CA PRO A 49 18.03 -7.35 3.36
C PRO A 49 16.55 -7.75 3.28
N GLN A 50 15.71 -7.18 4.17
CA GLN A 50 14.27 -7.41 4.18
C GLN A 50 13.59 -6.88 2.91
N VAL A 51 12.47 -7.50 2.52
CA VAL A 51 11.66 -7.04 1.39
C VAL A 51 10.21 -6.92 1.82
N ALA A 52 9.59 -5.78 1.51
CA ALA A 52 8.18 -5.56 1.78
C ALA A 52 7.50 -4.82 0.63
N ALA A 53 6.25 -5.14 0.37
CA ALA A 53 5.49 -4.52 -0.71
C ALA A 53 4.01 -4.42 -0.37
N VAL A 54 3.34 -3.41 -0.91
CA VAL A 54 1.87 -3.26 -0.87
C VAL A 54 1.39 -2.66 -2.19
N GLY A 55 0.22 -3.11 -2.65
CA GLY A 55 -0.44 -2.57 -3.83
C GLY A 55 0.15 -3.06 -5.15
N PHE A 56 0.01 -2.26 -6.20
CA PHE A 56 0.38 -2.66 -7.56
C PHE A 56 1.88 -2.57 -7.83
N THR A 57 2.39 -3.53 -8.61
CA THR A 57 3.71 -3.44 -9.25
C THR A 57 3.60 -2.69 -10.57
N GLU A 58 4.72 -2.17 -11.09
CA GLU A 58 4.75 -1.57 -12.45
C GLU A 58 4.33 -2.58 -13.53
N ARG A 59 4.65 -3.88 -13.33
CA ARG A 59 4.22 -4.93 -14.25
C ARG A 59 2.70 -5.07 -14.26
N ALA A 60 2.08 -5.16 -13.10
CA ALA A 60 0.62 -5.27 -12.99
C ALA A 60 -0.10 -4.04 -13.57
N LEU A 61 0.46 -2.83 -13.43
CA LEU A 61 -0.11 -1.63 -14.04
C LEU A 61 0.00 -1.66 -15.57
N LYS A 62 1.13 -2.13 -16.11
CA LYS A 62 1.30 -2.32 -17.56
C LYS A 62 0.33 -3.35 -18.11
N GLU A 63 0.14 -4.48 -17.43
CA GLU A 63 -0.82 -5.53 -17.79
C GLU A 63 -2.25 -5.00 -17.81
N LYS A 64 -2.56 -4.00 -16.97
CA LYS A 64 -3.84 -3.26 -16.98
C LYS A 64 -3.91 -2.18 -18.06
N GLY A 65 -2.91 -2.04 -18.90
CA GLY A 65 -2.87 -1.06 -19.98
C GLY A 65 -2.47 0.36 -19.57
N LEU A 66 -2.08 0.57 -18.30
CA LEU A 66 -1.69 1.88 -17.79
C LEU A 66 -0.26 2.25 -18.23
N LYS A 67 -0.06 3.52 -18.61
CA LYS A 67 1.20 4.03 -19.15
C LYS A 67 1.94 4.91 -18.14
N LYS A 68 3.23 4.63 -17.96
CA LYS A 68 4.11 5.46 -17.14
C LYS A 68 4.24 6.87 -17.73
N GLY A 69 4.18 7.88 -16.87
CA GLY A 69 4.23 9.29 -17.26
C GLY A 69 2.88 9.91 -17.61
N THR A 70 1.87 9.09 -17.95
CA THR A 70 0.50 9.52 -18.27
C THR A 70 -0.47 9.15 -17.14
N ASP A 71 -0.45 7.86 -16.75
CA ASP A 71 -1.42 7.33 -15.77
C ASP A 71 -0.78 7.14 -14.40
N TYR A 72 0.53 6.92 -14.34
CA TYR A 72 1.27 6.81 -13.08
C TYR A 72 2.72 7.29 -13.22
N GLU A 73 3.32 7.64 -12.09
CA GLU A 73 4.75 7.95 -11.93
C GLU A 73 5.38 7.04 -10.88
N VAL A 74 6.71 6.88 -10.97
CA VAL A 74 7.50 6.08 -10.04
C VAL A 74 8.59 6.94 -9.44
N GLY A 75 8.58 7.04 -8.12
CA GLY A 75 9.68 7.59 -7.32
C GLY A 75 10.50 6.45 -6.72
N LYS A 76 11.83 6.58 -6.76
CA LYS A 76 12.76 5.64 -6.11
C LYS A 76 13.82 6.42 -5.34
N PHE A 77 14.07 6.02 -4.08
CA PHE A 77 15.09 6.62 -3.23
C PHE A 77 15.99 5.52 -2.64
N PRO A 78 17.30 5.55 -2.86
CA PRO A 78 18.23 4.55 -2.34
C PRO A 78 18.56 4.81 -0.87
N PHE A 79 18.73 3.75 -0.06
CA PHE A 79 19.12 3.87 1.34
C PHE A 79 20.54 4.44 1.51
N SER A 80 21.42 4.23 0.54
CA SER A 80 22.78 4.83 0.54
C SER A 80 22.80 6.36 0.60
N ALA A 81 21.70 7.02 0.25
CA ALA A 81 21.55 8.47 0.36
C ALA A 81 20.85 8.92 1.67
N LEU A 82 20.54 7.98 2.59
CA LEU A 82 19.83 8.27 3.82
C LEU A 82 20.80 8.31 5.01
N GLY A 83 20.85 9.44 5.72
CA GLY A 83 21.77 9.65 6.85
C GLY A 83 21.66 8.58 7.95
N LYS A 84 20.43 8.14 8.30
CA LYS A 84 20.23 7.07 9.27
C LYS A 84 20.83 5.73 8.78
N ALA A 85 20.64 5.39 7.51
CA ALA A 85 21.17 4.14 6.94
C ALA A 85 22.71 4.16 6.93
N ILE A 86 23.32 5.31 6.65
CA ILE A 86 24.78 5.49 6.72
C ILE A 86 25.26 5.33 8.17
N ALA A 87 24.59 5.96 9.14
CA ALA A 87 24.95 5.87 10.54
C ALA A 87 24.84 4.47 11.13
N SER A 88 23.86 3.69 10.66
CA SER A 88 23.65 2.28 11.07
C SER A 88 24.43 1.27 10.24
N ALA A 89 25.19 1.70 9.22
CA ALA A 89 25.90 0.87 8.26
C ALA A 89 25.00 -0.10 7.44
N HIS A 90 23.71 0.19 7.34
CA HIS A 90 22.72 -0.59 6.57
C HIS A 90 22.28 0.22 5.33
N THR A 91 23.18 0.44 4.39
CA THR A 91 22.97 1.30 3.21
C THR A 91 22.37 0.57 2.00
N GLU A 92 22.21 -0.75 2.11
CA GLU A 92 21.65 -1.56 1.02
C GLU A 92 20.14 -1.37 0.92
N GLY A 93 19.67 -1.17 -0.32
CA GLY A 93 18.25 -1.14 -0.59
C GLY A 93 17.70 0.18 -1.11
N PHE A 94 16.38 0.24 -1.14
CA PHE A 94 15.66 1.40 -1.65
C PHE A 94 14.20 1.39 -1.19
N VAL A 95 13.58 2.57 -1.25
CA VAL A 95 12.13 2.73 -1.24
C VAL A 95 11.67 3.11 -2.64
N LYS A 96 10.65 2.41 -3.15
CA LYS A 96 10.00 2.72 -4.42
C LYS A 96 8.50 2.95 -4.18
N ILE A 97 8.00 4.09 -4.64
CA ILE A 97 6.58 4.44 -4.55
C ILE A 97 6.04 4.66 -5.96
N ILE A 98 4.90 4.07 -6.25
CA ILE A 98 4.15 4.27 -7.48
C ILE A 98 2.93 5.12 -7.13
N ARG A 99 2.82 6.27 -7.77
CA ARG A 99 1.68 7.16 -7.57
C ARG A 99 0.85 7.28 -8.84
N GLY A 100 -0.46 7.35 -8.70
CA GLY A 100 -1.39 7.59 -9.78
C GLY A 100 -1.41 9.04 -10.25
N LEU A 101 -1.81 9.24 -11.50
CA LEU A 101 -2.04 10.54 -12.09
C LEU A 101 -3.52 10.65 -12.53
N PRO A 102 -4.14 11.83 -12.41
CA PRO A 102 -3.62 13.10 -11.89
C PRO A 102 -3.76 13.29 -10.37
N ARG A 103 -4.42 12.38 -9.65
CA ARG A 103 -4.78 12.55 -8.23
C ARG A 103 -3.58 12.48 -7.29
N GLY A 104 -2.57 11.67 -7.63
CA GLY A 104 -1.36 11.50 -6.84
C GLY A 104 -1.48 10.48 -5.72
N GLU A 105 -2.50 9.61 -5.76
CA GLU A 105 -2.71 8.52 -4.79
C GLU A 105 -1.60 7.46 -4.85
N VAL A 106 -1.33 6.82 -3.73
CA VAL A 106 -0.37 5.72 -3.65
C VAL A 106 -0.98 4.47 -4.28
N LEU A 107 -0.52 4.08 -5.48
CA LEU A 107 -0.94 2.85 -6.17
C LEU A 107 -0.18 1.62 -5.70
N GLY A 108 1.06 1.80 -5.27
CA GLY A 108 1.89 0.73 -4.75
C GLY A 108 3.17 1.23 -4.14
N ALA A 109 3.72 0.46 -3.22
CA ALA A 109 4.99 0.74 -2.56
C ALA A 109 5.81 -0.54 -2.39
N HIS A 110 7.12 -0.43 -2.56
CA HIS A 110 8.05 -1.54 -2.48
C HIS A 110 9.29 -1.06 -1.77
N ILE A 111 9.68 -1.76 -0.73
CA ILE A 111 10.85 -1.45 0.09
C ILE A 111 11.75 -2.67 0.11
N MET A 112 13.03 -2.47 -0.09
CA MET A 112 14.07 -3.45 0.16
C MET A 112 15.11 -2.79 1.04
N GLY A 113 15.50 -3.43 2.15
CA GLY A 113 16.50 -2.89 3.05
C GLY A 113 16.19 -3.17 4.51
N ASP A 114 16.98 -2.56 5.41
CA ASP A 114 16.78 -2.67 6.84
C ASP A 114 15.40 -2.14 7.27
N GLN A 115 14.72 -2.89 8.13
CA GLN A 115 13.39 -2.57 8.66
C GLN A 115 12.29 -2.36 7.58
N ALA A 116 12.45 -2.92 6.38
CA ALA A 116 11.45 -2.79 5.32
C ALA A 116 10.08 -3.30 5.76
N THR A 117 10.03 -4.38 6.56
CA THR A 117 8.80 -5.00 7.07
C THR A 117 8.05 -4.14 8.07
N GLU A 118 8.74 -3.24 8.77
CA GLU A 118 8.12 -2.25 9.67
C GLU A 118 7.66 -1.01 8.89
N LEU A 119 8.53 -0.50 8.01
CA LEU A 119 8.25 0.71 7.23
C LEU A 119 7.05 0.58 6.28
N ILE A 120 6.73 -0.62 5.83
CA ILE A 120 5.60 -0.84 4.90
C ILE A 120 4.24 -0.54 5.53
N ALA A 121 4.12 -0.59 6.85
CA ALA A 121 2.87 -0.35 7.56
C ALA A 121 2.34 1.07 7.31
N GLU A 122 3.20 2.09 7.31
CA GLU A 122 2.85 3.48 7.01
C GLU A 122 2.30 3.63 5.59
N LEU A 123 2.95 2.99 4.60
CA LEU A 123 2.53 3.04 3.20
C LEU A 123 1.25 2.23 2.95
N SER A 124 1.02 1.17 3.71
CA SER A 124 -0.24 0.41 3.68
C SER A 124 -1.40 1.27 4.19
N LEU A 125 -1.18 1.99 5.30
CA LEU A 125 -2.17 2.93 5.83
C LEU A 125 -2.42 4.09 4.86
N ALA A 126 -1.36 4.66 4.29
CA ALA A 126 -1.46 5.72 3.29
C ALA A 126 -2.30 5.27 2.07
N ARG A 127 -2.09 4.05 1.61
CA ARG A 127 -2.86 3.46 0.52
C ARG A 127 -4.33 3.25 0.92
N ARG A 128 -4.61 2.71 2.10
CA ARG A 128 -5.97 2.50 2.62
C ARG A 128 -6.76 3.80 2.73
N LEU A 129 -6.08 4.89 3.11
CA LEU A 129 -6.67 6.22 3.24
C LEU A 129 -6.68 7.02 1.92
N GLU A 130 -6.30 6.40 0.79
CA GLU A 130 -6.15 7.08 -0.51
C GLU A 130 -5.28 8.35 -0.40
N ALA A 131 -4.24 8.31 0.43
CA ALA A 131 -3.35 9.45 0.62
C ALA A 131 -2.68 9.86 -0.67
N CYS A 132 -2.61 11.17 -0.91
CA CYS A 132 -2.06 11.74 -2.13
C CYS A 132 -0.68 12.32 -1.89
N THR A 133 0.31 11.90 -2.70
CA THR A 133 1.62 12.54 -2.76
C THR A 133 1.56 13.77 -3.66
N ARG A 134 1.61 14.98 -3.11
CA ARG A 134 1.55 16.21 -3.90
C ARG A 134 2.94 16.78 -4.18
N ARG A 135 3.26 16.92 -5.46
CA ARG A 135 4.51 17.58 -5.89
C ARG A 135 4.50 19.10 -5.75
N ARG A 136 3.32 19.76 -5.66
CA ARG A 136 3.16 21.21 -5.39
C ARG A 136 1.76 21.51 -4.86
N TRP A 137 1.71 22.19 -3.73
CA TRP A 137 0.49 22.85 -3.29
C TRP A 137 0.15 23.97 -4.31
N ARG A 138 -0.93 23.78 -5.06
CA ARG A 138 -1.63 24.87 -5.75
C ARG A 138 -2.95 25.03 -5.02
N PRO A 139 -3.32 26.26 -4.56
CA PRO A 139 -4.65 26.47 -4.03
C PRO A 139 -5.66 26.16 -5.12
N ARG A 140 -6.49 25.15 -4.93
CA ARG A 140 -7.64 24.89 -5.78
C ARG A 140 -8.83 25.64 -5.22
N ALA A 141 -9.57 26.31 -6.10
CA ALA A 141 -10.91 26.78 -5.83
C ALA A 141 -11.75 25.62 -5.26
N ALA A 142 -12.54 25.95 -4.24
CA ALA A 142 -13.33 25.01 -3.47
C ALA A 142 -14.31 24.24 -4.36
N SER A 143 -14.06 22.96 -4.61
CA SER A 143 -15.09 21.96 -4.90
C SER A 143 -14.48 20.57 -4.88
N SER A 144 -14.65 19.90 -3.82
CA SER A 144 -14.73 18.47 -3.47
C SER A 144 -13.90 18.12 -2.22
N THR A 145 -14.62 17.80 -1.19
CA THR A 145 -14.19 17.31 0.12
C THR A 145 -13.54 15.94 0.00
N ARG A 146 -12.24 15.88 -0.30
CA ARG A 146 -11.39 14.71 0.03
C ARG A 146 -10.16 15.23 0.74
N LYS A 147 -9.98 14.80 1.99
CA LYS A 147 -8.83 15.15 2.81
C LYS A 147 -7.58 14.49 2.22
N CYS A 148 -6.65 15.27 1.66
CA CYS A 148 -5.29 14.81 1.39
C CYS A 148 -4.52 14.82 2.71
N VAL A 149 -4.03 13.68 3.12
CA VAL A 149 -3.05 13.56 4.21
C VAL A 149 -1.66 13.83 3.60
N ARG A 150 -0.86 14.67 4.24
CA ARG A 150 0.57 14.84 3.89
C ARG A 150 1.35 13.69 4.51
N LEU A 151 2.08 12.98 3.69
CA LEU A 151 3.19 12.13 4.12
C LEU A 151 4.48 12.92 4.07
#